data_4ef1ad8fe2e93309db16c5cc5debe69b
#
_entry.id   4ef1ad8fe2e93309db16c5cc5debe69b
#
_cell.length_a   1.000
_cell.length_b   1.000
_cell.length_c   1.000
_cell.angle_alpha   90.00
_cell.angle_beta   90.00
_cell.angle_gamma   90.00
#
_symmetry.space_group_name_H-M   'P 1'
#
loop_
_entity.id
_entity.type
_entity.pdbx_description
1 polymer ?
#
loop_
_entity_poly.entity_id
_entity_poly.type
_entity_poly.pdbx_seq_one_letter_code
_entity_poly.pdbx_strand_id
1 'polypeptide(L)'
;MRYFITGSAGLIGEKLKERLTKRGDKCIMEIDQRLGSNVLNINSIQLTPSTQHTDIFIHLGAFCKINETVKEPFLAHSNNACGVFECLEFCRKNDIKKFVYMSSSRVLSPEENPYTASKKYGEHLCEAYKQCYGIEFLIIRPSTVYGEHHDLTTRLITKWVINALVGRPLEIYGDKNKTLDFTHVDDFVDGVELLIDNWNKSKNEAYDICGNDCRKLVDVAEIIGEIIGNLYELQFKEPEIAQPQNVKIDISKLQKFGYKPKIKIEEGIKRLVKFYKTEGKIWLK
;
A
#
# COMPACT_ATOMS: atom_id res chain seq x y z
N MET A 1 -10.27 14.98 -12.81
CA MET A 1 -10.05 13.65 -13.47
C MET A 1 -11.04 12.63 -12.93
N ARG A 2 -11.22 11.52 -13.66
CA ARG A 2 -12.09 10.41 -13.28
C ARG A 2 -11.25 9.16 -13.06
N TYR A 3 -11.37 8.57 -11.89
CA TYR A 3 -10.55 7.45 -11.45
C TYR A 3 -11.39 6.18 -11.30
N PHE A 4 -10.82 5.06 -11.69
CA PHE A 4 -11.26 3.74 -11.31
C PHE A 4 -10.25 3.17 -10.32
N ILE A 5 -10.69 2.75 -9.13
CA ILE A 5 -9.78 2.34 -8.05
C ILE A 5 -10.14 0.92 -7.59
N THR A 6 -9.17 0.01 -7.59
CA THR A 6 -9.28 -1.28 -6.90
C THR A 6 -8.53 -1.24 -5.57
N GLY A 7 -9.01 -1.98 -4.57
CA GLY A 7 -8.47 -1.88 -3.21
C GLY A 7 -8.87 -0.58 -2.51
N SER A 8 -10.01 -0.02 -2.90
CA SER A 8 -10.49 1.32 -2.52
C SER A 8 -10.89 1.44 -1.06
N ALA A 9 -11.23 0.34 -0.37
CA ALA A 9 -11.57 0.32 1.05
C ALA A 9 -10.36 0.00 1.97
N GLY A 10 -9.14 -0.10 1.41
CA GLY A 10 -7.90 -0.21 2.18
C GLY A 10 -7.37 1.15 2.65
N LEU A 11 -6.39 1.16 3.57
CA LEU A 11 -5.76 2.35 4.11
C LEU A 11 -5.39 3.39 3.03
N ILE A 12 -4.63 2.96 2.02
CA ILE A 12 -4.19 3.85 0.93
C ILE A 12 -5.38 4.25 0.05
N GLY A 13 -6.29 3.31 -0.25
CA GLY A 13 -7.44 3.55 -1.12
C GLY A 13 -8.40 4.58 -0.55
N GLU A 14 -8.76 4.47 0.72
CA GLU A 14 -9.63 5.43 1.41
C GLU A 14 -9.01 6.81 1.47
N LYS A 15 -7.72 6.89 1.83
CA LYS A 15 -7.02 8.18 1.89
C LYS A 15 -6.89 8.84 0.52
N LEU A 16 -6.57 8.05 -0.50
CA LEU A 16 -6.47 8.56 -1.86
C LEU A 16 -7.82 9.09 -2.36
N LYS A 17 -8.92 8.35 -2.14
CA LYS A 17 -10.28 8.81 -2.49
C LYS A 17 -10.66 10.11 -1.79
N GLU A 18 -10.38 10.20 -0.48
CA GLU A 18 -10.62 11.42 0.30
C GLU A 18 -9.92 12.63 -0.35
N ARG A 19 -8.64 12.47 -0.69
CA ARG A 19 -7.81 13.52 -1.27
C ARG A 19 -8.29 13.92 -2.68
N LEU A 20 -8.54 12.94 -3.54
CA LEU A 20 -9.05 13.16 -4.90
C LEU A 20 -10.40 13.89 -4.88
N THR A 21 -11.31 13.48 -3.99
CA THR A 21 -12.61 14.13 -3.83
C THR A 21 -12.47 15.59 -3.39
N LYS A 22 -11.58 15.88 -2.43
CA LYS A 22 -11.30 17.25 -1.99
C LYS A 22 -10.75 18.14 -3.11
N ARG A 23 -10.08 17.58 -4.09
CA ARG A 23 -9.59 18.28 -5.30
C ARG A 23 -10.66 18.48 -6.37
N GLY A 24 -11.86 17.96 -6.18
CA GLY A 24 -12.92 17.97 -7.19
C GLY A 24 -12.81 16.87 -8.26
N ASP A 25 -11.91 15.93 -8.07
CA ASP A 25 -11.80 14.71 -8.88
C ASP A 25 -12.89 13.69 -8.50
N LYS A 26 -13.16 12.72 -9.38
CA LYS A 26 -14.23 11.74 -9.14
C LYS A 26 -13.69 10.31 -9.16
N CYS A 27 -13.90 9.57 -8.10
CA CYS A 27 -13.83 8.12 -8.14
C CYS A 27 -15.15 7.62 -8.75
N ILE A 28 -15.11 7.15 -9.99
CA ILE A 28 -16.31 6.75 -10.73
C ILE A 28 -16.63 5.27 -10.60
N MET A 29 -15.66 4.46 -10.21
CA MET A 29 -15.85 3.04 -9.95
C MET A 29 -14.84 2.53 -8.92
N GLU A 30 -15.31 1.65 -8.05
CA GLU A 30 -14.56 1.03 -6.97
C GLU A 30 -14.70 -0.49 -7.01
N ILE A 31 -13.59 -1.20 -6.80
CA ILE A 31 -13.58 -2.64 -6.57
C ILE A 31 -12.79 -2.93 -5.30
N ASP A 32 -13.45 -3.56 -4.34
CA ASP A 32 -12.83 -4.04 -3.11
C ASP A 32 -13.62 -5.22 -2.55
N GLN A 33 -12.95 -6.24 -2.05
CA GLN A 33 -13.60 -7.40 -1.44
C GLN A 33 -14.43 -7.02 -0.22
N ARG A 34 -14.03 -5.99 0.52
CA ARG A 34 -14.78 -5.44 1.65
C ARG A 34 -16.10 -4.78 1.21
N LEU A 35 -16.20 -4.37 -0.05
CA LEU A 35 -17.41 -3.82 -0.67
C LEU A 35 -18.19 -4.89 -1.46
N GLY A 36 -17.83 -6.17 -1.34
CA GLY A 36 -18.49 -7.27 -2.00
C GLY A 36 -18.12 -7.47 -3.48
N SER A 37 -17.09 -6.83 -3.98
CA SER A 37 -16.60 -6.95 -5.36
C SER A 37 -15.19 -7.53 -5.43
N ASN A 38 -14.89 -8.28 -6.50
CA ASN A 38 -13.60 -8.95 -6.66
C ASN A 38 -12.95 -8.54 -7.99
N VAL A 39 -11.67 -8.20 -7.94
CA VAL A 39 -10.86 -7.84 -9.10
C VAL A 39 -10.82 -8.95 -10.17
N LEU A 40 -10.92 -10.22 -9.78
CA LEU A 40 -10.95 -11.35 -10.71
C LEU A 40 -12.19 -11.39 -11.61
N ASN A 41 -13.24 -10.67 -11.21
CA ASN A 41 -14.48 -10.58 -11.98
C ASN A 41 -14.62 -9.24 -12.73
N ILE A 42 -13.55 -8.42 -12.76
CA ILE A 42 -13.62 -7.06 -13.31
C ILE A 42 -14.03 -7.04 -14.78
N ASN A 43 -13.60 -8.03 -15.56
CA ASN A 43 -13.93 -8.12 -16.99
C ASN A 43 -15.39 -8.52 -17.28
N SER A 44 -16.18 -8.90 -16.27
CA SER A 44 -17.63 -9.07 -16.38
C SER A 44 -18.41 -7.75 -16.23
N ILE A 45 -17.75 -6.67 -15.82
CA ILE A 45 -18.38 -5.37 -15.61
C ILE A 45 -18.59 -4.67 -16.95
N GLN A 46 -19.82 -4.28 -17.22
CA GLN A 46 -20.14 -3.41 -18.35
C GLN A 46 -20.08 -1.94 -17.92
N LEU A 47 -19.24 -1.16 -18.59
CA LEU A 47 -19.17 0.27 -18.34
C LEU A 47 -20.42 0.97 -18.85
N THR A 48 -20.99 1.84 -18.03
CA THR A 48 -22.10 2.72 -18.38
C THR A 48 -21.56 4.01 -19.02
N PRO A 49 -22.41 4.83 -19.66
CA PRO A 49 -21.98 6.15 -20.17
C PRO A 49 -21.29 7.04 -19.13
N SER A 50 -21.63 6.88 -17.85
CA SER A 50 -20.99 7.64 -16.76
C SER A 50 -19.61 7.10 -16.35
N THR A 51 -19.31 5.85 -16.63
CA THR A 51 -18.07 5.16 -16.24
C THR A 51 -17.12 4.84 -17.41
N GLN A 52 -17.61 4.88 -18.66
CA GLN A 52 -16.80 4.56 -19.85
C GLN A 52 -15.66 5.55 -20.12
N HIS A 53 -15.66 6.72 -19.50
CA HIS A 53 -14.58 7.71 -19.63
C HIS A 53 -13.73 7.76 -18.37
N THR A 54 -13.00 6.69 -18.10
CA THR A 54 -12.01 6.64 -17.04
C THR A 54 -10.70 7.27 -17.52
N ASP A 55 -10.22 8.29 -16.81
CA ASP A 55 -8.96 8.95 -17.16
C ASP A 55 -7.75 8.15 -16.66
N ILE A 56 -7.84 7.57 -15.45
CA ILE A 56 -6.75 6.81 -14.82
C ILE A 56 -7.34 5.61 -14.06
N PHE A 57 -6.75 4.43 -14.28
CA PHE A 57 -7.03 3.23 -13.49
C PHE A 57 -5.95 3.04 -12.42
N ILE A 58 -6.35 2.93 -11.15
CA ILE A 58 -5.44 2.77 -10.01
C ILE A 58 -5.68 1.39 -9.37
N HIS A 59 -4.69 0.51 -9.48
CA HIS A 59 -4.75 -0.84 -8.93
C HIS A 59 -3.98 -0.94 -7.61
N LEU A 60 -4.71 -0.84 -6.48
CA LEU A 60 -4.17 -1.00 -5.12
C LEU A 60 -4.47 -2.37 -4.51
N GLY A 61 -5.47 -3.09 -5.06
CA GLY A 61 -5.92 -4.37 -4.54
C GLY A 61 -4.83 -5.43 -4.54
N ALA A 62 -4.58 -6.07 -3.39
CA ALA A 62 -3.61 -7.15 -3.28
C ALA A 62 -3.82 -7.98 -2.01
N PHE A 63 -3.44 -9.25 -2.08
CA PHE A 63 -3.19 -10.10 -0.92
C PHE A 63 -1.77 -9.81 -0.44
N CYS A 64 -1.61 -8.96 0.60
CA CYS A 64 -0.39 -8.19 0.81
C CYS A 64 0.51 -8.64 1.97
N LYS A 65 0.17 -9.70 2.70
CA LYS A 65 0.98 -10.20 3.82
C LYS A 65 1.87 -11.36 3.39
N ILE A 66 3.19 -11.18 3.48
CA ILE A 66 4.17 -12.20 3.07
C ILE A 66 3.88 -13.55 3.72
N ASN A 67 3.70 -13.59 5.05
CA ASN A 67 3.44 -14.85 5.75
C ASN A 67 2.16 -15.54 5.31
N GLU A 68 1.12 -14.77 5.04
CA GLU A 68 -0.14 -15.32 4.54
C GLU A 68 0.03 -15.82 3.10
N THR A 69 0.83 -15.13 2.28
CA THR A 69 1.12 -15.57 0.90
C THR A 69 2.00 -16.83 0.86
N VAL A 70 2.87 -17.02 1.85
CA VAL A 70 3.65 -18.26 2.00
C VAL A 70 2.76 -19.44 2.42
N LYS A 71 1.78 -19.19 3.30
CA LYS A 71 0.81 -20.22 3.72
C LYS A 71 -0.22 -20.53 2.64
N GLU A 72 -0.66 -19.53 1.91
CA GLU A 72 -1.71 -19.60 0.90
C GLU A 72 -1.21 -19.10 -0.47
N PRO A 73 -0.24 -19.79 -1.10
CA PRO A 73 0.38 -19.31 -2.34
C PRO A 73 -0.60 -19.23 -3.52
N PHE A 74 -1.64 -20.05 -3.54
CA PHE A 74 -2.69 -19.98 -4.54
C PHE A 74 -3.47 -18.65 -4.44
N LEU A 75 -3.79 -18.19 -3.23
CA LEU A 75 -4.45 -16.90 -3.03
C LEU A 75 -3.54 -15.73 -3.42
N ALA A 76 -2.24 -15.85 -3.14
CA ALA A 76 -1.26 -14.86 -3.60
C ALA A 76 -1.21 -14.77 -5.13
N HIS A 77 -1.16 -15.90 -5.81
CA HIS A 77 -1.14 -15.96 -7.27
C HIS A 77 -2.45 -15.40 -7.86
N SER A 78 -3.60 -15.91 -7.44
CA SER A 78 -4.89 -15.50 -7.99
C SER A 78 -5.19 -14.01 -7.75
N ASN A 79 -5.05 -13.52 -6.52
CA ASN A 79 -5.38 -12.12 -6.21
C ASN A 79 -4.35 -11.11 -6.75
N ASN A 80 -3.05 -11.45 -6.75
CA ASN A 80 -2.02 -10.50 -7.16
C ASN A 80 -1.65 -10.65 -8.63
N ALA A 81 -1.24 -11.86 -9.07
CA ALA A 81 -0.80 -12.06 -10.45
C ALA A 81 -1.96 -12.06 -11.45
N CYS A 82 -3.01 -12.88 -11.21
CA CYS A 82 -4.19 -12.84 -12.05
C CYS A 82 -4.93 -11.50 -11.89
N GLY A 83 -5.00 -10.93 -10.68
CA GLY A 83 -5.67 -9.66 -10.44
C GLY A 83 -5.11 -8.50 -11.26
N VAL A 84 -3.79 -8.34 -11.33
CA VAL A 84 -3.18 -7.28 -12.16
C VAL A 84 -3.39 -7.55 -13.66
N PHE A 85 -3.33 -8.82 -14.10
CA PHE A 85 -3.63 -9.20 -15.46
C PHE A 85 -5.06 -8.81 -15.84
N GLU A 86 -6.05 -9.17 -15.03
CA GLU A 86 -7.47 -8.83 -15.26
C GLU A 86 -7.69 -7.31 -15.33
N CYS A 87 -7.01 -6.54 -14.48
CA CYS A 87 -7.09 -5.07 -14.51
C CYS A 87 -6.51 -4.48 -15.81
N LEU A 88 -5.36 -4.99 -16.27
CA LEU A 88 -4.75 -4.51 -17.51
C LEU A 88 -5.56 -4.92 -18.74
N GLU A 89 -6.14 -6.13 -18.76
CA GLU A 89 -7.07 -6.56 -19.80
C GLU A 89 -8.35 -5.71 -19.82
N PHE A 90 -8.87 -5.37 -18.65
CA PHE A 90 -9.99 -4.43 -18.55
C PHE A 90 -9.63 -3.06 -19.13
N CYS A 91 -8.46 -2.52 -18.81
CA CYS A 91 -7.99 -1.27 -19.38
C CYS A 91 -7.85 -1.36 -20.92
N ARG A 92 -7.27 -2.45 -21.43
CA ARG A 92 -7.09 -2.67 -22.86
C ARG A 92 -8.43 -2.73 -23.61
N LYS A 93 -9.40 -3.48 -23.08
CA LYS A 93 -10.73 -3.66 -23.69
C LYS A 93 -11.59 -2.39 -23.66
N ASN A 94 -11.37 -1.53 -22.68
CA ASN A 94 -12.16 -0.30 -22.47
C ASN A 94 -11.41 0.98 -22.84
N ASP A 95 -10.29 0.88 -23.56
CA ASP A 95 -9.46 2.00 -24.06
C ASP A 95 -8.95 2.93 -22.94
N ILE A 96 -8.73 2.40 -21.73
CA ILE A 96 -8.14 3.14 -20.60
C ILE A 96 -6.62 3.14 -20.78
N LYS A 97 -6.03 4.30 -21.00
CA LYS A 97 -4.61 4.42 -21.40
C LYS A 97 -3.64 4.68 -20.25
N LYS A 98 -4.12 4.99 -19.05
CA LYS A 98 -3.27 5.31 -17.90
C LYS A 98 -3.54 4.34 -16.75
N PHE A 99 -2.50 3.64 -16.34
CA PHE A 99 -2.56 2.60 -15.31
C PHE A 99 -1.56 2.88 -14.18
N VAL A 100 -2.01 2.96 -12.94
CA VAL A 100 -1.16 3.06 -11.75
C VAL A 100 -1.15 1.71 -11.05
N TYR A 101 0.01 1.08 -10.97
CA TYR A 101 0.22 -0.21 -10.31
C TYR A 101 0.88 -0.04 -8.95
N MET A 102 0.20 -0.52 -7.89
CA MET A 102 0.79 -0.58 -6.56
C MET A 102 1.62 -1.86 -6.41
N SER A 103 2.92 -1.71 -6.60
CA SER A 103 3.93 -2.74 -6.36
C SER A 103 4.33 -2.79 -4.87
N SER A 104 5.59 -2.96 -4.57
CA SER A 104 6.13 -2.97 -3.21
C SER A 104 7.64 -2.74 -3.22
N SER A 105 8.19 -2.05 -2.21
CA SER A 105 9.64 -1.98 -2.01
C SER A 105 10.30 -3.35 -1.78
N ARG A 106 9.50 -4.39 -1.47
CA ARG A 106 10.00 -5.76 -1.28
C ARG A 106 10.58 -6.36 -2.57
N VAL A 107 10.21 -5.86 -3.75
CA VAL A 107 10.81 -6.28 -5.04
C VAL A 107 12.30 -5.90 -5.15
N LEU A 108 12.77 -4.98 -4.30
CA LEU A 108 14.17 -4.54 -4.24
C LEU A 108 15.03 -5.45 -3.33
N SER A 109 14.39 -6.35 -2.60
CA SER A 109 15.07 -7.29 -1.69
C SER A 109 15.54 -8.54 -2.44
N PRO A 110 16.67 -9.15 -2.02
CA PRO A 110 17.11 -10.43 -2.58
C PRO A 110 16.23 -11.62 -2.13
N GLU A 111 15.48 -11.47 -1.02
CA GLU A 111 14.61 -12.53 -0.53
C GLU A 111 13.37 -12.70 -1.42
N GLU A 112 13.18 -13.93 -1.92
CA GLU A 112 12.04 -14.26 -2.77
C GLU A 112 10.96 -15.01 -1.99
N ASN A 113 9.72 -14.64 -2.25
CA ASN A 113 8.53 -15.28 -1.71
C ASN A 113 7.35 -15.07 -2.70
N PRO A 114 6.21 -15.79 -2.53
CA PRO A 114 5.07 -15.66 -3.46
C PRO A 114 4.54 -14.23 -3.62
N TYR A 115 4.58 -13.42 -2.57
CA TYR A 115 4.18 -12.01 -2.65
C TYR A 115 5.13 -11.21 -3.55
N THR A 116 6.44 -11.27 -3.28
CA THR A 116 7.46 -10.54 -4.04
C THR A 116 7.44 -10.96 -5.51
N ALA A 117 7.36 -12.26 -5.79
CA ALA A 117 7.25 -12.80 -7.14
C ALA A 117 6.01 -12.26 -7.88
N SER A 118 4.84 -12.23 -7.21
CA SER A 118 3.62 -11.70 -7.80
C SER A 118 3.70 -10.20 -8.12
N LYS A 119 4.41 -9.42 -7.28
CA LYS A 119 4.61 -7.98 -7.51
C LYS A 119 5.58 -7.72 -8.67
N LYS A 120 6.68 -8.47 -8.75
CA LYS A 120 7.62 -8.42 -9.91
C LYS A 120 6.91 -8.78 -11.22
N TYR A 121 6.07 -9.83 -11.21
CA TYR A 121 5.25 -10.17 -12.37
C TYR A 121 4.38 -9.00 -12.83
N GLY A 122 3.71 -8.31 -11.90
CA GLY A 122 2.87 -7.16 -12.24
C GLY A 122 3.66 -5.99 -12.83
N GLU A 123 4.89 -5.72 -12.36
CA GLU A 123 5.76 -4.70 -12.95
C GLU A 123 6.12 -5.05 -14.41
N HIS A 124 6.57 -6.28 -14.67
CA HIS A 124 6.87 -6.75 -16.04
C HIS A 124 5.64 -6.73 -16.94
N LEU A 125 4.46 -7.05 -16.39
CA LEU A 125 3.23 -7.01 -17.15
C LEU A 125 2.84 -5.58 -17.57
N CYS A 126 3.04 -4.58 -16.71
CA CYS A 126 2.85 -3.17 -17.06
C CYS A 126 3.73 -2.76 -18.25
N GLU A 127 5.00 -3.15 -18.24
CA GLU A 127 5.93 -2.89 -19.36
C GLU A 127 5.48 -3.57 -20.67
N ALA A 128 5.05 -4.83 -20.60
CA ALA A 128 4.54 -5.57 -21.75
C ALA A 128 3.28 -4.90 -22.34
N TYR A 129 2.33 -4.48 -21.49
CA TYR A 129 1.10 -3.83 -21.94
C TYR A 129 1.33 -2.44 -22.53
N LYS A 130 2.34 -1.73 -22.03
CA LYS A 130 2.79 -0.48 -22.66
C LYS A 130 3.34 -0.74 -24.06
N GLN A 131 4.21 -1.74 -24.22
CA GLN A 131 4.84 -2.05 -25.50
C GLN A 131 3.82 -2.58 -26.53
N CYS A 132 2.94 -3.49 -26.12
CA CYS A 132 2.01 -4.16 -27.02
C CYS A 132 0.71 -3.37 -27.29
N TYR A 133 0.23 -2.60 -26.33
CA TYR A 133 -1.12 -1.99 -26.36
C TYR A 133 -1.12 -0.48 -26.09
N GLY A 134 0.02 0.12 -25.81
CA GLY A 134 0.16 1.56 -25.57
C GLY A 134 -0.46 2.04 -24.26
N ILE A 135 -0.63 1.14 -23.28
CA ILE A 135 -1.10 1.52 -21.94
C ILE A 135 0.08 2.10 -21.16
N GLU A 136 0.05 3.40 -20.91
CA GLU A 136 1.04 4.08 -20.08
C GLU A 136 0.88 3.71 -18.62
N PHE A 137 1.97 3.60 -17.86
CA PHE A 137 1.90 3.17 -16.47
C PHE A 137 2.71 4.06 -15.51
N LEU A 138 2.34 3.98 -14.23
CA LEU A 138 3.17 4.33 -13.09
C LEU A 138 3.27 3.11 -12.17
N ILE A 139 4.47 2.65 -11.87
CA ILE A 139 4.71 1.65 -10.84
C ILE A 139 5.09 2.37 -9.56
N ILE A 140 4.33 2.14 -8.50
CA ILE A 140 4.56 2.72 -7.17
C ILE A 140 5.02 1.62 -6.23
N ARG A 141 6.17 1.80 -5.58
CA ARG A 141 6.73 0.86 -4.61
C ARG A 141 6.71 1.47 -3.20
N PRO A 142 5.64 1.21 -2.42
CA PRO A 142 5.55 1.69 -1.03
C PRO A 142 6.56 1.01 -0.12
N SER A 143 7.03 1.73 0.90
CA SER A 143 7.65 1.18 2.10
C SER A 143 6.59 0.64 3.07
N THR A 144 6.83 0.71 4.38
CA THR A 144 5.84 0.33 5.39
C THR A 144 4.88 1.50 5.64
N VAL A 145 3.78 1.54 4.87
CA VAL A 145 2.75 2.59 5.00
C VAL A 145 1.85 2.31 6.21
N TYR A 146 1.57 3.34 7.00
CA TYR A 146 0.68 3.32 8.16
C TYR A 146 -0.08 4.64 8.31
N GLY A 147 -1.14 4.69 9.10
CA GLY A 147 -1.89 5.94 9.37
C GLY A 147 -3.33 5.70 9.81
N GLU A 148 -4.07 6.81 9.98
CA GLU A 148 -5.42 6.86 10.50
C GLU A 148 -6.46 6.53 9.41
N HIS A 149 -6.75 5.37 9.14
CA HIS A 149 -7.89 4.84 8.38
C HIS A 149 -8.04 3.37 8.70
N HIS A 150 -9.08 2.75 8.22
CA HIS A 150 -9.33 1.32 8.41
C HIS A 150 -8.25 0.48 7.72
N ASP A 151 -7.17 0.20 8.45
CA ASP A 151 -6.12 -0.72 8.01
C ASP A 151 -6.40 -2.15 8.51
N LEU A 152 -5.68 -3.11 7.95
CA LEU A 152 -5.65 -4.46 8.47
C LEU A 152 -5.04 -4.45 9.87
N THR A 153 -5.81 -4.86 10.89
CA THR A 153 -5.39 -4.90 12.30
C THR A 153 -4.17 -5.79 12.54
N THR A 154 -3.75 -6.51 11.53
CA THR A 154 -2.60 -7.41 11.51
C THR A 154 -1.33 -6.77 10.94
N ARG A 155 -1.38 -5.51 10.42
CA ARG A 155 -0.19 -4.78 9.97
C ARG A 155 0.57 -4.24 11.17
N LEU A 156 1.89 -4.20 11.07
CA LEU A 156 2.81 -4.00 12.19
C LEU A 156 2.42 -2.85 13.13
N ILE A 157 2.38 -1.62 12.63
CA ILE A 157 2.11 -0.44 13.48
C ILE A 157 0.69 -0.48 14.04
N THR A 158 -0.29 -0.81 13.21
CA THR A 158 -1.69 -0.94 13.63
C THR A 158 -1.86 -2.01 14.71
N LYS A 159 -1.27 -3.21 14.48
CA LYS A 159 -1.28 -4.31 15.46
C LYS A 159 -0.67 -3.88 16.78
N TRP A 160 0.48 -3.22 16.75
CA TRP A 160 1.20 -2.80 17.95
C TRP A 160 0.45 -1.71 18.73
N VAL A 161 -0.11 -0.72 18.05
CA VAL A 161 -0.94 0.31 18.71
C VAL A 161 -2.16 -0.32 19.36
N ILE A 162 -2.88 -1.20 18.66
CA ILE A 162 -4.05 -1.90 19.24
C ILE A 162 -3.62 -2.76 20.43
N ASN A 163 -2.55 -3.57 20.28
CA ASN A 163 -2.06 -4.43 21.35
C ASN A 163 -1.68 -3.61 22.61
N ALA A 164 -0.92 -2.52 22.43
CA ALA A 164 -0.54 -1.67 23.56
C ALA A 164 -1.74 -1.00 24.24
N LEU A 165 -2.77 -0.60 23.47
CA LEU A 165 -4.00 -0.03 24.02
C LEU A 165 -4.81 -1.01 24.88
N VAL A 166 -4.72 -2.32 24.58
CA VAL A 166 -5.44 -3.38 25.32
C VAL A 166 -4.53 -4.21 26.24
N GLY A 167 -3.29 -3.76 26.46
CA GLY A 167 -2.33 -4.41 27.38
C GLY A 167 -1.79 -5.75 26.87
N ARG A 168 -1.76 -5.98 25.54
CA ARG A 168 -1.17 -7.17 24.93
C ARG A 168 0.29 -6.91 24.54
N PRO A 169 1.13 -7.96 24.46
CA PRO A 169 2.54 -7.81 24.11
C PRO A 169 2.73 -7.35 22.66
N LEU A 170 3.87 -6.67 22.43
CA LEU A 170 4.36 -6.30 21.10
C LEU A 170 5.37 -7.36 20.64
N GLU A 171 5.07 -8.03 19.54
CA GLU A 171 5.89 -9.13 19.03
C GLU A 171 6.84 -8.66 17.94
N ILE A 172 8.14 -8.95 18.10
CA ILE A 172 9.19 -8.74 17.12
C ILE A 172 9.65 -10.10 16.61
N TYR A 173 9.57 -10.30 15.30
CA TYR A 173 9.97 -11.53 14.63
C TYR A 173 11.36 -11.38 14.02
N GLY A 174 12.29 -12.27 14.41
CA GLY A 174 13.67 -12.30 13.94
C GLY A 174 14.60 -11.33 14.65
N ASP A 175 15.48 -10.65 13.89
CA ASP A 175 16.50 -9.78 14.47
C ASP A 175 15.89 -8.56 15.18
N LYS A 176 16.23 -8.39 16.47
CA LYS A 176 15.83 -7.23 17.27
C LYS A 176 16.36 -5.89 16.73
N ASN A 177 17.45 -5.94 15.97
CA ASN A 177 18.04 -4.76 15.34
C ASN A 177 17.47 -4.47 13.94
N LYS A 178 16.52 -5.27 13.47
CA LYS A 178 15.86 -5.07 12.18
C LYS A 178 15.31 -3.65 12.08
N THR A 179 15.62 -3.00 10.96
CA THR A 179 15.12 -1.67 10.63
C THR A 179 14.09 -1.73 9.53
N LEU A 180 13.09 -0.85 9.60
CA LEU A 180 12.15 -0.60 8.52
C LEU A 180 12.03 0.90 8.28
N ASP A 181 11.74 1.28 7.06
CA ASP A 181 11.29 2.62 6.75
C ASP A 181 9.78 2.70 6.92
N PHE A 182 9.32 3.72 7.64
CA PHE A 182 7.92 3.96 7.93
C PHE A 182 7.43 5.21 7.19
N THR A 183 6.32 5.07 6.50
CA THR A 183 5.71 6.15 5.73
C THR A 183 4.29 6.41 6.21
N HIS A 184 4.03 7.63 6.68
CA HIS A 184 2.66 8.02 6.99
C HIS A 184 1.81 8.06 5.71
N VAL A 185 0.56 7.63 5.79
CA VAL A 185 -0.33 7.54 4.63
C VAL A 185 -0.54 8.89 3.91
N ASP A 186 -0.53 10.00 4.65
CA ASP A 186 -0.62 11.34 4.05
C ASP A 186 0.59 11.64 3.16
N ASP A 187 1.81 11.40 3.66
CA ASP A 187 3.03 11.60 2.86
C ASP A 187 3.08 10.64 1.67
N PHE A 188 2.60 9.40 1.86
CA PHE A 188 2.53 8.44 0.77
C PHE A 188 1.61 8.93 -0.36
N VAL A 189 0.41 9.38 -0.01
CA VAL A 189 -0.56 9.90 -0.98
C VAL A 189 -0.08 11.20 -1.62
N ASP A 190 0.61 12.09 -0.88
CA ASP A 190 1.28 13.27 -1.46
C ASP A 190 2.23 12.85 -2.61
N GLY A 191 3.01 11.79 -2.42
CA GLY A 191 3.90 11.25 -3.47
C GLY A 191 3.15 10.70 -4.68
N VAL A 192 2.07 9.97 -4.46
CA VAL A 192 1.22 9.41 -5.54
C VAL A 192 0.56 10.54 -6.35
N GLU A 193 -0.04 11.52 -5.68
CA GLU A 193 -0.68 12.68 -6.33
C GLU A 193 0.34 13.47 -7.16
N LEU A 194 1.53 13.70 -6.61
CA LEU A 194 2.61 14.42 -7.29
C LEU A 194 3.01 13.74 -8.62
N LEU A 195 3.09 12.41 -8.64
CA LEU A 195 3.39 11.66 -9.85
C LEU A 195 2.25 11.70 -10.86
N ILE A 196 1.00 11.57 -10.39
CA ILE A 196 -0.19 11.66 -11.25
C ILE A 196 -0.30 13.06 -11.88
N ASP A 197 -0.07 14.12 -11.11
CA ASP A 197 -0.14 15.50 -11.58
C ASP A 197 0.96 15.83 -12.62
N ASN A 198 2.07 15.12 -12.54
CA ASN A 198 3.17 15.22 -13.48
C ASN A 198 3.21 14.09 -14.51
N TRP A 199 2.08 13.48 -14.86
CA TRP A 199 1.98 12.26 -15.67
C TRP A 199 2.93 12.21 -16.86
N ASN A 200 2.96 13.25 -17.67
CA ASN A 200 3.79 13.29 -18.88
C ASN A 200 5.30 13.15 -18.62
N LYS A 201 5.77 13.50 -17.41
CA LYS A 201 7.17 13.40 -16.98
C LYS A 201 7.45 12.14 -16.15
N SER A 202 6.43 11.61 -15.51
CA SER A 202 6.55 10.49 -14.55
C SER A 202 6.18 9.14 -15.14
N LYS A 203 5.40 9.09 -16.22
CA LYS A 203 4.88 7.86 -16.83
C LYS A 203 5.96 6.88 -17.28
N ASN A 204 5.59 5.61 -17.32
CA ASN A 204 6.39 4.48 -17.80
C ASN A 204 7.66 4.24 -16.97
N GLU A 205 7.56 4.48 -15.68
CA GLU A 205 8.64 4.40 -14.73
C GLU A 205 8.17 3.84 -13.38
N ALA A 206 9.11 3.28 -12.62
CA ALA A 206 8.89 2.87 -11.25
C ALA A 206 9.43 3.92 -10.27
N TYR A 207 8.67 4.18 -9.20
CA TYR A 207 9.02 5.12 -8.14
C TYR A 207 8.88 4.47 -6.77
N ASP A 208 9.93 4.59 -5.98
CA ASP A 208 9.89 4.23 -4.57
C ASP A 208 9.33 5.41 -3.78
N ILE A 209 8.39 5.13 -2.87
CA ILE A 209 7.83 6.14 -1.95
C ILE A 209 8.06 5.68 -0.53
N CYS A 210 8.85 6.45 0.22
CA CYS A 210 9.07 6.21 1.64
C CYS A 210 9.14 7.50 2.45
N GLY A 211 8.96 7.37 3.78
CA GLY A 211 8.98 8.46 4.73
C GLY A 211 10.39 8.99 5.03
N ASN A 212 11.43 8.30 4.53
CA ASN A 212 12.81 8.57 4.86
C ASN A 212 13.02 8.65 6.40
N ASP A 213 12.32 7.77 7.12
CA ASP A 213 12.34 7.62 8.57
C ASP A 213 12.56 6.15 8.94
N CYS A 214 13.80 5.70 8.72
CA CYS A 214 14.22 4.33 9.00
C CYS A 214 14.48 4.17 10.50
N ARG A 215 13.78 3.24 11.15
CA ARG A 215 13.85 2.99 12.59
C ARG A 215 14.02 1.50 12.90
N LYS A 216 14.70 1.21 14.02
CA LYS A 216 14.67 -0.14 14.59
C LYS A 216 13.28 -0.45 15.13
N LEU A 217 12.88 -1.70 15.05
CA LEU A 217 11.57 -2.11 15.56
C LEU A 217 11.44 -1.90 17.07
N VAL A 218 12.52 -2.09 17.83
CA VAL A 218 12.56 -1.84 19.26
C VAL A 218 12.28 -0.36 19.60
N ASP A 219 12.89 0.57 18.85
CA ASP A 219 12.70 2.01 19.05
C ASP A 219 11.24 2.42 18.76
N VAL A 220 10.63 1.82 17.74
CA VAL A 220 9.22 2.06 17.40
C VAL A 220 8.27 1.53 18.48
N ALA A 221 8.58 0.37 19.07
CA ALA A 221 7.80 -0.17 20.18
C ALA A 221 7.89 0.73 21.42
N GLU A 222 9.07 1.28 21.69
CA GLU A 222 9.29 2.26 22.79
C GLU A 222 8.46 3.53 22.57
N ILE A 223 8.51 4.12 21.37
CA ILE A 223 7.70 5.29 21.00
C ILE A 223 6.21 5.03 21.23
N ILE A 224 5.69 3.85 20.85
CA ILE A 224 4.29 3.48 21.08
C ILE A 224 3.98 3.42 22.57
N GLY A 225 4.85 2.78 23.37
CA GLY A 225 4.69 2.68 24.83
C GLY A 225 4.67 4.04 25.51
N GLU A 226 5.61 4.93 25.17
CA GLU A 226 5.66 6.31 25.70
C GLU A 226 4.38 7.12 25.37
N ILE A 227 3.90 7.04 24.11
CA ILE A 227 2.72 7.79 23.68
C ILE A 227 1.44 7.27 24.35
N ILE A 228 1.34 5.98 24.59
CA ILE A 228 0.16 5.38 25.23
C ILE A 228 0.21 5.57 26.75
N GLY A 229 1.41 5.62 27.33
CA GLY A 229 1.63 5.78 28.76
C GLY A 229 1.38 4.48 29.56
N ASN A 230 1.41 3.33 28.91
CA ASN A 230 1.23 2.03 29.53
C ASN A 230 2.52 1.21 29.49
N LEU A 231 2.71 0.35 30.49
CA LEU A 231 3.72 -0.70 30.42
C LEU A 231 3.32 -1.69 29.31
N TYR A 232 4.27 -2.03 28.48
CA TYR A 232 4.11 -3.02 27.42
C TYR A 232 5.19 -4.09 27.55
N GLU A 233 4.87 -5.30 27.15
CA GLU A 233 5.81 -6.41 27.07
C GLU A 233 6.31 -6.54 25.63
N LEU A 234 7.64 -6.63 25.45
CA LEU A 234 8.25 -7.00 24.18
C LEU A 234 8.48 -8.51 24.16
N GLN A 235 7.91 -9.19 23.16
CA GLN A 235 8.16 -10.61 22.93
C GLN A 235 8.95 -10.81 21.65
N PHE A 236 10.09 -11.50 21.76
CA PHE A 236 10.89 -11.86 20.60
C PHE A 236 10.47 -13.26 20.13
N LYS A 237 10.20 -13.38 18.84
CA LYS A 237 9.76 -14.60 18.17
C LYS A 237 10.77 -15.02 17.11
N GLU A 238 10.72 -16.29 16.74
CA GLU A 238 11.51 -16.83 15.65
C GLU A 238 11.27 -16.04 14.34
N PRO A 239 12.29 -15.92 13.48
CA PRO A 239 12.16 -15.21 12.22
C PRO A 239 11.09 -15.85 11.32
N GLU A 240 10.35 -15.01 10.65
CA GLU A 240 9.38 -15.46 9.64
C GLU A 240 10.11 -15.81 8.33
N ILE A 241 9.61 -16.84 7.63
CA ILE A 241 10.21 -17.36 6.40
C ILE A 241 10.22 -16.28 5.31
N ALA A 242 11.38 -16.13 4.65
CA ALA A 242 11.58 -15.26 3.48
C ALA A 242 11.11 -13.81 3.66
N GLN A 243 11.19 -13.30 4.89
CA GLN A 243 10.96 -11.88 5.18
C GLN A 243 12.20 -11.07 4.83
N PRO A 244 12.07 -10.03 4.01
CA PRO A 244 13.15 -9.08 3.75
C PRO A 244 13.73 -8.53 5.05
N GLN A 245 15.06 -8.56 5.16
CA GLN A 245 15.75 -8.08 6.37
C GLN A 245 16.00 -6.58 6.28
N ASN A 246 16.66 -6.13 5.21
CA ASN A 246 16.99 -4.72 5.00
C ASN A 246 16.67 -4.36 3.55
N VAL A 247 15.74 -3.45 3.36
CA VAL A 247 15.39 -2.94 2.03
C VAL A 247 15.89 -1.51 1.93
N LYS A 248 16.89 -1.29 1.08
CA LYS A 248 17.35 0.06 0.78
C LYS A 248 16.40 0.68 -0.23
N ILE A 249 15.75 1.77 0.19
CA ILE A 249 14.79 2.52 -0.63
C ILE A 249 15.42 3.84 -1.05
N ASP A 250 15.36 4.15 -2.33
CA ASP A 250 15.89 5.40 -2.89
C ASP A 250 14.76 6.24 -3.48
N ILE A 251 14.44 7.34 -2.82
CA ILE A 251 13.43 8.31 -3.26
C ILE A 251 13.99 9.45 -4.12
N SER A 252 15.27 9.44 -4.45
CA SER A 252 15.92 10.54 -5.19
C SER A 252 15.23 10.89 -6.50
N LYS A 253 14.68 9.86 -7.18
CA LYS A 253 13.90 10.01 -8.40
C LYS A 253 12.60 10.77 -8.15
N LEU A 254 11.90 10.47 -7.06
CA LEU A 254 10.66 11.16 -6.68
C LEU A 254 10.93 12.57 -6.15
N GLN A 255 12.06 12.77 -5.47
CA GLN A 255 12.46 14.10 -4.98
C GLN A 255 12.67 15.12 -6.10
N LYS A 256 13.01 14.68 -7.32
CA LYS A 256 13.09 15.57 -8.51
C LYS A 256 11.75 16.21 -8.86
N PHE A 257 10.64 15.63 -8.43
CA PHE A 257 9.29 16.19 -8.55
C PHE A 257 8.90 17.09 -7.36
N GLY A 258 9.76 17.22 -6.36
CA GLY A 258 9.53 18.04 -5.16
C GLY A 258 9.00 17.27 -3.95
N TYR A 259 8.96 15.93 -3.99
CA TYR A 259 8.52 15.12 -2.87
C TYR A 259 9.40 15.34 -1.63
N LYS A 260 8.75 15.65 -0.50
CA LYS A 260 9.38 15.80 0.81
C LYS A 260 8.43 15.23 1.87
N PRO A 261 8.72 14.06 2.45
CA PRO A 261 7.92 13.53 3.55
C PRO A 261 8.02 14.47 4.76
N LYS A 262 6.91 14.68 5.46
CA LYS A 262 6.77 15.70 6.52
C LYS A 262 6.50 15.09 7.88
N ILE A 263 5.83 13.92 7.90
CA ILE A 263 5.29 13.34 9.12
C ILE A 263 6.28 12.31 9.67
N LYS A 264 6.89 12.65 10.80
CA LYS A 264 7.75 11.72 11.53
C LYS A 264 6.94 10.65 12.23
N ILE A 265 7.58 9.52 12.54
CA ILE A 265 6.90 8.35 13.10
C ILE A 265 6.23 8.67 14.44
N GLU A 266 6.84 9.50 15.27
CA GLU A 266 6.30 9.91 16.58
C GLU A 266 4.97 10.64 16.41
N GLU A 267 4.89 11.56 15.44
CA GLU A 267 3.66 12.31 15.16
C GLU A 267 2.60 11.40 14.54
N GLY A 268 2.97 10.55 13.59
CA GLY A 268 2.05 9.62 12.96
C GLY A 268 1.47 8.60 13.96
N ILE A 269 2.29 8.09 14.88
CA ILE A 269 1.81 7.19 15.95
C ILE A 269 0.86 7.93 16.92
N LYS A 270 1.15 9.18 17.30
CA LYS A 270 0.23 9.99 18.12
C LYS A 270 -1.14 10.13 17.46
N ARG A 271 -1.18 10.42 16.16
CA ARG A 271 -2.43 10.50 15.40
C ARG A 271 -3.16 9.16 15.38
N LEU A 272 -2.45 8.07 15.12
CA LEU A 272 -3.01 6.73 15.06
C LEU A 272 -3.56 6.28 16.42
N VAL A 273 -2.85 6.55 17.53
CA VAL A 273 -3.33 6.28 18.90
C VAL A 273 -4.59 7.07 19.20
N LYS A 274 -4.64 8.35 18.83
CA LYS A 274 -5.84 9.18 18.97
C LYS A 274 -7.01 8.58 18.18
N PHE A 275 -6.80 8.21 16.92
CA PHE A 275 -7.80 7.58 16.06
C PHE A 275 -8.39 6.32 16.71
N TYR A 276 -7.57 5.39 17.20
CA TYR A 276 -8.06 4.16 17.84
C TYR A 276 -8.72 4.41 19.20
N LYS A 277 -8.33 5.45 19.94
CA LYS A 277 -9.01 5.83 21.20
C LYS A 277 -10.39 6.45 20.98
N THR A 278 -10.61 7.16 19.87
CA THR A 278 -11.86 7.88 19.59
C THR A 278 -12.79 7.10 18.65
N GLU A 279 -12.34 6.82 17.45
CA GLU A 279 -13.16 6.25 16.37
C GLU A 279 -13.00 4.73 16.27
N GLY A 280 -11.83 4.22 16.65
CA GLY A 280 -11.45 2.81 16.56
C GLY A 280 -11.94 1.91 17.69
N LYS A 281 -12.78 2.38 18.64
CA LYS A 281 -13.26 1.58 19.77
C LYS A 281 -13.95 0.27 19.38
N ILE A 282 -14.49 0.19 18.16
CA ILE A 282 -15.11 -1.01 17.60
C ILE A 282 -14.06 -2.11 17.35
N TRP A 283 -12.79 -1.76 17.14
CA TRP A 283 -11.69 -2.67 16.84
C TRP A 283 -10.95 -3.18 18.09
N LEU A 284 -11.25 -2.58 19.27
CA LEU A 284 -10.67 -2.97 20.55
C LEU A 284 -11.46 -4.08 21.26
N LYS A 285 -12.57 -4.51 20.68
CA LYS A 285 -13.37 -5.65 21.14
C LYS A 285 -12.92 -6.90 20.42
#